data_5f37af592a8a240d35198a57a6d2175e
#
_entry.id   5f37af592a8a240d35198a57a6d2175e
#
_cell.length_a   1.000
_cell.length_b   1.000
_cell.length_c   1.000
_cell.angle_alpha   90.00
_cell.angle_beta   90.00
_cell.angle_gamma   90.00
#
_symmetry.space_group_name_H-M   'P 1'
#
loop_
_entity.id
_entity.type
_entity.pdbx_description
1 polymer ?
#
loop_
_entity_poly.entity_id
_entity_poly.type
_entity_poly.pdbx_seq_one_letter_code
_entity_poly.pdbx_strand_id
1 'polypeptide(L)'
;MKIHCALPLAVAIGLGFGAVAIRGLHARTTTPPVYVVVEIDEITDTNGFEALRQTAATTAVEVQSEDGRYFARTENVTALDGSAPKFFAFIAFDNMTKAKAFNDSMKNTTALRTRVTKSRSFIVEGTMR
;
A
#
# COMPACT_ATOMS: atom_id res chain seq x y z
N MET A 1 -35.80 20.16 11.28
CA MET A 1 -36.36 19.93 9.94
C MET A 1 -35.27 19.55 8.94
N LYS A 2 -34.28 20.37 8.78
CA LYS A 2 -33.18 20.09 7.85
C LYS A 2 -32.40 18.83 8.21
N ILE A 3 -32.27 18.54 9.48
CA ILE A 3 -31.56 17.37 9.97
C ILE A 3 -32.23 16.09 9.52
N HIS A 4 -33.55 16.09 9.45
CA HIS A 4 -34.31 14.90 9.04
C HIS A 4 -34.11 14.59 7.55
N CYS A 5 -33.87 15.58 6.73
CA CYS A 5 -33.59 15.37 5.32
C CYS A 5 -32.17 14.85 5.08
N ALA A 6 -31.25 15.24 5.93
CA ALA A 6 -29.86 14.82 5.78
C ALA A 6 -29.67 13.34 6.11
N LEU A 7 -30.38 12.83 7.11
CA LEU A 7 -30.24 11.44 7.54
C LEU A 7 -30.62 10.42 6.44
N PRO A 8 -31.77 10.55 5.79
CA PRO A 8 -32.08 9.62 4.70
C PRO A 8 -31.09 9.66 3.56
N LEU A 9 -30.58 10.85 3.26
CA LEU A 9 -29.57 11.00 2.23
C LEU A 9 -28.28 10.26 2.58
N ALA A 10 -27.84 10.37 3.84
CA ALA A 10 -26.66 9.69 4.29
C ALA A 10 -26.79 8.16 4.20
N VAL A 11 -27.97 7.65 4.55
CA VAL A 11 -28.24 6.21 4.46
C VAL A 11 -28.21 5.76 3.00
N ALA A 12 -28.79 6.54 2.10
CA ALA A 12 -28.77 6.21 0.68
C ALA A 12 -27.33 6.16 0.12
N ILE A 13 -26.51 7.11 0.52
CA ILE A 13 -25.11 7.12 0.11
C ILE A 13 -24.39 5.89 0.64
N GLY A 14 -24.64 5.52 1.89
CA GLY A 14 -24.04 4.34 2.49
C GLY A 14 -24.41 3.05 1.75
N LEU A 15 -25.66 2.91 1.36
CA LEU A 15 -26.11 1.74 0.63
C LEU A 15 -25.49 1.68 -0.77
N GLY A 16 -25.42 2.80 -1.46
CA GLY A 16 -24.77 2.86 -2.77
C GLY A 16 -23.30 2.50 -2.68
N PHE A 17 -22.64 2.97 -1.66
CA PHE A 17 -21.24 2.68 -1.45
C PHE A 17 -21.01 1.19 -1.17
N GLY A 18 -21.87 0.57 -0.39
CA GLY A 18 -21.82 -0.86 -0.14
C GLY A 18 -22.01 -1.68 -1.40
N ALA A 19 -22.91 -1.27 -2.28
CA ALA A 19 -23.11 -1.96 -3.56
C ALA A 19 -21.88 -1.89 -4.44
N VAL A 20 -21.20 -0.74 -4.49
CA VAL A 20 -19.97 -0.58 -5.25
C VAL A 20 -18.87 -1.48 -4.67
N ALA A 21 -18.75 -1.55 -3.35
CA ALA A 21 -17.76 -2.41 -2.70
C ALA A 21 -18.00 -3.88 -3.03
N ILE A 22 -19.26 -4.32 -3.03
CA ILE A 22 -19.62 -5.69 -3.37
C ILE A 22 -19.22 -6.00 -4.81
N ARG A 23 -19.48 -5.09 -5.74
CA ARG A 23 -19.05 -5.26 -7.12
C ARG A 23 -17.54 -5.35 -7.25
N GLY A 24 -16.82 -4.50 -6.53
CA GLY A 24 -15.38 -4.52 -6.55
C GLY A 24 -14.82 -5.86 -6.07
N LEU A 25 -15.38 -6.39 -5.00
CA LEU A 25 -14.99 -7.71 -4.50
C LEU A 25 -15.32 -8.80 -5.50
N HIS A 26 -16.48 -8.74 -6.11
CA HIS A 26 -16.90 -9.73 -7.08
C HIS A 26 -16.00 -9.73 -8.32
N ALA A 27 -15.66 -8.54 -8.82
CA ALA A 27 -14.75 -8.41 -9.96
C ALA A 27 -13.35 -8.95 -9.65
N ARG A 28 -12.91 -8.84 -8.41
CA ARG A 28 -11.59 -9.30 -7.99
C ARG A 28 -11.47 -10.81 -7.82
N THR A 29 -12.59 -11.53 -7.76
CA THR A 29 -12.53 -12.99 -7.61
C THR A 29 -11.95 -13.69 -8.83
N THR A 30 -11.85 -13.01 -9.98
CA THR A 30 -11.29 -13.58 -11.21
C THR A 30 -9.78 -13.45 -11.31
N THR A 31 -9.16 -12.60 -10.49
CA THR A 31 -7.72 -12.35 -10.54
C THR A 31 -7.15 -12.38 -9.12
N PRO A 32 -6.10 -13.17 -8.87
CA PRO A 32 -5.48 -13.16 -7.55
C PRO A 32 -4.93 -11.78 -7.21
N PRO A 33 -5.07 -11.34 -5.97
CA PRO A 33 -4.45 -10.09 -5.53
C PRO A 33 -2.92 -10.22 -5.56
N VAL A 34 -2.26 -9.11 -5.81
CA VAL A 34 -0.80 -9.04 -5.85
C VAL A 34 -0.36 -7.99 -4.85
N TYR A 35 0.65 -8.30 -4.07
CA TYR A 35 1.13 -7.43 -3.01
C TYR A 35 2.58 -7.07 -3.23
N VAL A 36 2.89 -5.80 -3.03
CA VAL A 36 4.28 -5.34 -2.93
C VAL A 36 4.60 -5.20 -1.45
N VAL A 37 5.65 -5.85 -1.01
CA VAL A 37 6.12 -5.82 0.38
C VAL A 37 7.46 -5.11 0.40
N VAL A 38 7.61 -4.16 1.32
CA VAL A 38 8.87 -3.46 1.54
C VAL A 38 9.22 -3.57 3.01
N GLU A 39 10.44 -4.04 3.30
CA GLU A 39 10.96 -4.14 4.66
C GLU A 39 12.27 -3.39 4.74
N ILE A 40 12.42 -2.54 5.75
CA ILE A 40 13.69 -1.88 6.06
C ILE A 40 14.16 -2.44 7.38
N ASP A 41 15.28 -3.17 7.35
CA ASP A 41 15.83 -3.83 8.53
C ASP A 41 16.76 -2.91 9.31
N GLU A 42 17.50 -2.06 8.61
CA GLU A 42 18.52 -1.20 9.23
C GLU A 42 18.65 0.09 8.45
N ILE A 43 18.80 1.20 9.16
CA ILE A 43 19.08 2.51 8.58
C ILE A 43 20.59 2.70 8.66
N THR A 44 21.27 2.75 7.51
CA THR A 44 22.74 2.86 7.45
C THR A 44 23.22 4.30 7.28
N ASP A 45 22.34 5.19 6.81
CA ASP A 45 22.63 6.61 6.64
C ASP A 45 21.42 7.41 7.10
N THR A 46 21.50 7.98 8.29
CA THR A 46 20.41 8.71 8.92
C THR A 46 20.00 9.95 8.11
N ASN A 47 20.96 10.69 7.59
CA ASN A 47 20.68 11.90 6.80
C ASN A 47 20.03 11.55 5.48
N GLY A 48 20.51 10.51 4.80
CA GLY A 48 19.93 10.02 3.58
C GLY A 48 18.54 9.45 3.80
N PHE A 49 18.31 8.83 4.97
CA PHE A 49 17.00 8.30 5.32
C PHE A 49 15.96 9.41 5.48
N GLU A 50 16.36 10.58 5.95
CA GLU A 50 15.46 11.74 6.01
C GLU A 50 14.99 12.14 4.60
N ALA A 51 15.88 12.11 3.62
CA ALA A 51 15.52 12.36 2.23
C ALA A 51 14.52 11.29 1.73
N LEU A 52 14.71 10.04 2.14
CA LEU A 52 13.78 8.97 1.80
C LEU A 52 12.39 9.21 2.41
N ARG A 53 12.33 9.67 3.66
CA ARG A 53 11.05 10.00 4.30
C ARG A 53 10.26 11.03 3.49
N GLN A 54 10.95 12.01 2.90
CA GLN A 54 10.32 13.06 2.11
C GLN A 54 9.69 12.54 0.83
N THR A 55 10.03 11.32 0.39
CA THR A 55 9.41 10.71 -0.80
C THR A 55 8.04 10.12 -0.51
N ALA A 56 7.58 10.13 0.73
CA ALA A 56 6.35 9.46 1.13
C ALA A 56 5.11 9.94 0.35
N ALA A 57 4.98 11.26 0.15
CA ALA A 57 3.84 11.82 -0.59
C ALA A 57 3.88 11.40 -2.06
N THR A 58 5.06 11.43 -2.68
CA THR A 58 5.23 10.98 -4.06
C THR A 58 4.90 9.49 -4.20
N THR A 59 5.35 8.68 -3.24
CA THR A 59 5.05 7.25 -3.22
C THR A 59 3.54 7.00 -3.14
N ALA A 60 2.84 7.76 -2.30
CA ALA A 60 1.38 7.62 -2.19
C ALA A 60 0.66 7.93 -3.50
N VAL A 61 1.12 8.95 -4.22
CA VAL A 61 0.58 9.30 -5.54
C VAL A 61 0.81 8.16 -6.53
N GLU A 62 2.00 7.57 -6.53
CA GLU A 62 2.31 6.45 -7.44
C GLU A 62 1.51 5.19 -7.09
N VAL A 63 1.27 4.93 -5.82
CA VAL A 63 0.40 3.84 -5.40
C VAL A 63 -1.00 4.04 -5.97
N GLN A 64 -1.56 5.24 -5.82
CA GLN A 64 -2.90 5.55 -6.30
C GLN A 64 -2.99 5.51 -7.83
N SER A 65 -1.95 5.93 -8.53
CA SER A 65 -1.98 5.95 -10.00
C SER A 65 -2.07 4.54 -10.60
N GLU A 66 -1.67 3.52 -9.85
CA GLU A 66 -1.82 2.11 -10.24
C GLU A 66 -2.94 1.40 -9.49
N ASP A 67 -3.88 2.17 -8.95
CA ASP A 67 -5.02 1.67 -8.18
C ASP A 67 -4.63 0.81 -6.98
N GLY A 68 -3.45 1.08 -6.42
CA GLY A 68 -2.94 0.37 -5.26
C GLY A 68 -3.52 0.91 -3.95
N ARG A 69 -3.42 0.10 -2.91
CA ARG A 69 -3.88 0.46 -1.57
C ARG A 69 -2.89 -0.04 -0.53
N TYR A 70 -2.54 0.83 0.41
CA TYR A 70 -1.77 0.41 1.57
C TYR A 70 -2.65 -0.43 2.50
N PHE A 71 -2.19 -1.63 2.83
CA PHE A 71 -2.76 -2.42 3.91
C PHE A 71 -2.04 -2.13 5.22
N ALA A 72 -0.74 -1.89 5.13
CA ALA A 72 0.05 -1.45 6.27
C ALA A 72 1.18 -0.56 5.78
N ARG A 73 1.53 0.41 6.59
CA ARG A 73 2.69 1.27 6.40
C ARG A 73 3.06 1.81 7.76
N THR A 74 4.11 1.26 8.36
CA THR A 74 4.35 1.50 9.78
C THR A 74 5.82 1.29 10.16
N GLU A 75 6.24 2.01 11.18
CA GLU A 75 7.49 1.75 11.88
C GLU A 75 7.26 0.90 13.15
N ASN A 76 6.00 0.60 13.47
CA ASN A 76 5.61 -0.13 14.67
C ASN A 76 5.42 -1.61 14.33
N VAL A 77 6.52 -2.34 14.27
CA VAL A 77 6.51 -3.76 13.96
C VAL A 77 6.98 -4.53 15.20
N THR A 78 6.19 -5.50 15.62
CA THR A 78 6.53 -6.36 16.74
C THR A 78 6.94 -7.72 16.20
N ALA A 79 8.17 -8.14 16.49
CA ALA A 79 8.63 -9.46 16.09
C ALA A 79 8.04 -10.53 17.02
N LEU A 80 7.56 -11.59 16.44
CA LEU A 80 7.20 -12.80 17.18
C LEU A 80 8.39 -13.76 17.24
N ASP A 81 9.26 -13.63 16.26
CA ASP A 81 10.46 -14.43 16.14
C ASP A 81 11.49 -13.61 15.38
N GLY A 82 12.74 -13.64 15.83
CA GLY A 82 13.79 -12.84 15.22
C GLY A 82 13.68 -11.37 15.53
N SER A 83 14.26 -10.53 14.67
CA SER A 83 14.28 -9.09 14.82
C SER A 83 13.18 -8.43 14.00
N ALA A 84 12.52 -7.42 14.57
CA ALA A 84 11.54 -6.64 13.85
C ALA A 84 12.22 -5.70 12.84
N PRO A 85 11.69 -5.55 11.64
CA PRO A 85 12.16 -4.50 10.74
C PRO A 85 11.87 -3.11 11.33
N LYS A 86 12.65 -2.13 10.91
CA LYS A 86 12.46 -0.73 11.33
C LYS A 86 11.28 -0.08 10.63
N PHE A 87 10.90 -0.62 9.48
CA PHE A 87 9.79 -0.12 8.68
C PHE A 87 9.21 -1.27 7.86
N PHE A 88 7.91 -1.25 7.69
CA PHE A 88 7.21 -2.26 6.91
C PHE A 88 6.11 -1.59 6.09
N ALA A 89 6.00 -1.94 4.81
CA ALA A 89 4.89 -1.53 3.97
C ALA A 89 4.33 -2.73 3.23
N PHE A 90 3.02 -2.77 3.12
CA PHE A 90 2.28 -3.84 2.47
C PHE A 90 1.21 -3.19 1.59
N ILE A 91 1.38 -3.30 0.27
CA ILE A 91 0.58 -2.57 -0.71
C ILE A 91 -0.09 -3.58 -1.63
N ALA A 92 -1.40 -3.48 -1.78
CA ALA A 92 -2.17 -4.37 -2.66
C ALA A 92 -2.39 -3.71 -4.02
N PHE A 93 -2.26 -4.51 -5.07
CA PHE A 93 -2.58 -4.15 -6.45
C PHE A 93 -3.50 -5.21 -7.05
N ASP A 94 -4.28 -4.80 -8.05
CA ASP A 94 -5.26 -5.69 -8.67
C ASP A 94 -4.61 -6.82 -9.48
N ASN A 95 -3.42 -6.58 -10.02
CA ASN A 95 -2.72 -7.58 -10.84
C ASN A 95 -1.22 -7.30 -10.88
N MET A 96 -0.48 -8.24 -11.44
CA MET A 96 0.98 -8.15 -11.56
C MET A 96 1.43 -6.97 -12.43
N THR A 97 0.69 -6.66 -13.48
CA THR A 97 1.04 -5.55 -14.37
C THR A 97 1.08 -4.23 -13.62
N LYS A 98 0.06 -3.97 -12.78
CA LYS A 98 0.01 -2.74 -11.97
C LYS A 98 1.10 -2.71 -10.90
N ALA A 99 1.35 -3.84 -10.25
CA ALA A 99 2.41 -3.93 -9.26
C ALA A 99 3.78 -3.63 -9.87
N LYS A 100 4.06 -4.18 -11.05
CA LYS A 100 5.31 -3.92 -11.75
C LYS A 100 5.41 -2.49 -12.26
N ALA A 101 4.31 -1.92 -12.74
CA ALA A 101 4.27 -0.52 -13.16
C ALA A 101 4.59 0.41 -11.99
N PHE A 102 4.02 0.14 -10.82
CA PHE A 102 4.36 0.88 -9.61
C PHE A 102 5.85 0.75 -9.29
N ASN A 103 6.37 -0.46 -9.30
CA ASN A 103 7.79 -0.68 -9.01
C ASN A 103 8.70 0.06 -9.99
N ASP A 104 8.35 0.07 -11.28
CA ASP A 104 9.11 0.79 -12.30
C ASP A 104 9.09 2.30 -12.08
N SER A 105 7.96 2.86 -11.66
CA SER A 105 7.85 4.29 -11.36
C SER A 105 8.65 4.69 -10.13
N MET A 106 9.02 3.73 -9.28
CA MET A 106 9.72 3.97 -8.02
C MET A 106 11.22 3.71 -8.09
N LYS A 107 11.79 3.61 -9.28
CA LYS A 107 13.22 3.27 -9.44
C LYS A 107 14.16 4.18 -8.65
N ASN A 108 13.92 5.49 -8.71
CA ASN A 108 14.79 6.46 -8.01
C ASN A 108 14.64 6.33 -6.49
N THR A 109 13.42 6.14 -6.01
CA THR A 109 13.15 5.93 -4.58
C THR A 109 13.78 4.62 -4.11
N THR A 110 13.68 3.56 -4.89
CA THR A 110 14.29 2.28 -4.59
C THR A 110 15.81 2.39 -4.52
N ALA A 111 16.42 3.10 -5.46
CA ALA A 111 17.87 3.32 -5.47
C ALA A 111 18.31 4.09 -4.21
N LEU A 112 17.57 5.11 -3.82
CA LEU A 112 17.85 5.85 -2.59
C LEU A 112 17.71 4.94 -1.37
N ARG A 113 16.63 4.17 -1.30
CA ARG A 113 16.38 3.26 -0.18
C ARG A 113 17.51 2.25 -0.01
N THR A 114 17.96 1.62 -1.09
CA THR A 114 19.04 0.63 -1.02
C THR A 114 20.37 1.25 -0.64
N ARG A 115 20.59 2.52 -0.96
CA ARG A 115 21.82 3.22 -0.59
C ARG A 115 21.88 3.60 0.89
N VAL A 116 20.73 3.95 1.49
CA VAL A 116 20.69 4.50 2.85
C VAL A 116 20.17 3.51 3.89
N THR A 117 19.75 2.32 3.47
CA THR A 117 19.19 1.29 4.37
C THR A 117 19.63 -0.09 3.92
N LYS A 118 19.52 -1.04 4.85
CA LYS A 118 19.44 -2.46 4.50
C LYS A 118 17.99 -2.82 4.41
N SER A 119 17.52 -3.07 3.20
CA SER A 119 16.12 -3.32 2.94
C SER A 119 15.95 -4.36 1.86
N ARG A 120 14.73 -4.86 1.76
CA ARG A 120 14.33 -5.72 0.66
C ARG A 120 12.91 -5.43 0.28
N SER A 121 12.58 -5.71 -0.97
CA SER A 121 11.21 -5.61 -1.44
C SER A 121 10.94 -6.78 -2.38
N PHE A 122 9.69 -7.22 -2.41
CA PHE A 122 9.31 -8.35 -3.23
C PHE A 122 7.83 -8.29 -3.53
N ILE A 123 7.42 -9.04 -4.55
CA ILE A 123 6.02 -9.16 -4.93
C ILE A 123 5.54 -10.53 -4.47
N VAL A 124 4.37 -10.55 -3.84
CA VAL A 124 3.71 -11.78 -3.41
C VAL A 124 2.38 -11.88 -4.14
N GLU A 125 2.14 -13.01 -4.78
CA GLU A 125 0.84 -13.28 -5.37
C GLU A 125 -0.03 -13.99 -4.33
N GLY A 126 -1.24 -13.44 -4.12
CA GLY A 126 -2.21 -14.08 -3.26
C GLY A 126 -2.84 -15.28 -3.94
N THR A 127 -3.50 -16.12 -3.18
CA THR A 127 -4.23 -17.26 -3.71
C THR A 127 -5.72 -16.98 -3.70
N MET A 128 -6.40 -17.46 -4.73
CA MET A 128 -7.86 -17.48 -4.78
C MET A 128 -8.39 -18.60 -3.92
N ARG A 129 -9.48 -18.34 -3.22
CA ARG A 129 -10.16 -19.36 -2.43
C ARG A 129 -11.63 -19.38 -2.72
#